data_8571829fb034b4711cdf239d98bef76a
#
_entry.id   8571829fb034b4711cdf239d98bef76a
#
_cell.length_a   1.000
_cell.length_b   1.000
_cell.length_c   1.000
_cell.angle_alpha   90.00
_cell.angle_beta   90.00
_cell.angle_gamma   90.00
#
_symmetry.space_group_name_H-M   'P 1'
#
loop_
_entity.id
_entity.type
_entity.pdbx_description
1 polymer ?
#
loop_
_entity_poly.entity_id
_entity_poly.type
_entity_poly.pdbx_seq_one_letter_code
_entity_poly.pdbx_strand_id
1 'polypeptide(L)'
;INESILGAALIRVVNAQQTEYNKFFDANTNAKDFGLAILRLFAGLIPVITFTANIATLTILALGGHFVISGSMSLGDFAAFNSYLSMLIFPIIIIGFMSNVIAQATASYDRIRMVMETPDQVEAGTITAKLQGEIELKDVNLAYEQSPVLKDISFTLSRGSRTAIIGPTAAGKTQLLYLLTGMVKPGSGSIKFDGKNIEQYNSESFYSQVGFVFQDSIIFNMSIRENIAFSDTVTDASLEKAVETAELKAFIDLLPDKLSTVVSERGSSLSGGQKQRIMLARALAINPRILLLDDFTARVDNSTEKRILENLQRNYPDLTLISVTQKIATVEEYDQIILLMQGELIASGKHEELVRTSPEYVQLLKHQ
;
A
#
# COMPACT_ATOMS: atom_id res chain seq x y z
N ILE A 1 17.95 -11.58 -2.11
CA ILE A 1 17.32 -12.90 -1.92
C ILE A 1 15.83 -12.83 -2.25
N ASN A 2 15.04 -11.94 -1.63
CA ASN A 2 13.60 -11.85 -1.90
C ASN A 2 13.27 -11.60 -3.38
N GLU A 3 14.00 -10.68 -4.03
CA GLU A 3 13.84 -10.41 -5.46
C GLU A 3 14.17 -11.62 -6.32
N SER A 4 15.23 -12.38 -5.99
CA SER A 4 15.62 -13.58 -6.73
C SER A 4 14.61 -14.72 -6.55
N ILE A 5 13.96 -14.83 -5.38
CA ILE A 5 12.88 -15.79 -5.12
C ILE A 5 11.64 -15.41 -5.93
N LEU A 6 11.22 -14.13 -5.89
CA LEU A 6 10.08 -13.63 -6.65
C LEU A 6 10.31 -13.76 -8.17
N GLY A 7 11.53 -13.50 -8.61
CA GLY A 7 11.95 -13.59 -10.01
C GLY A 7 12.44 -14.96 -10.47
N ALA A 8 12.28 -16.02 -9.69
CA ALA A 8 12.88 -17.32 -9.97
C ALA A 8 12.49 -17.91 -11.35
N ALA A 9 11.23 -17.71 -11.77
CA ALA A 9 10.76 -18.13 -13.08
C ALA A 9 11.46 -17.36 -14.20
N LEU A 10 11.59 -16.04 -14.06
CA LEU A 10 12.29 -15.18 -15.02
C LEU A 10 13.77 -15.56 -15.12
N ILE A 11 14.45 -15.72 -13.97
CA ILE A 11 15.87 -16.11 -13.91
C ILE A 11 16.13 -17.40 -14.68
N ARG A 12 15.19 -18.38 -14.58
CA ARG A 12 15.27 -19.64 -15.34
C ARG A 12 15.08 -19.43 -16.84
N VAL A 13 14.06 -18.67 -17.24
CA VAL A 13 13.72 -18.46 -18.65
C VAL A 13 14.83 -17.70 -19.38
N VAL A 14 15.42 -16.68 -18.74
CA VAL A 14 16.52 -15.91 -19.34
C VAL A 14 17.91 -16.51 -19.08
N ASN A 15 17.98 -17.71 -18.47
CA ASN A 15 19.23 -18.42 -18.14
C ASN A 15 20.24 -17.57 -17.35
N ALA A 16 19.75 -16.77 -16.40
CA ALA A 16 20.56 -15.82 -15.62
C ALA A 16 21.01 -16.36 -14.25
N GLN A 17 20.95 -17.69 -14.01
CA GLN A 17 21.28 -18.30 -12.73
C GLN A 17 22.69 -17.95 -12.26
N GLN A 18 23.68 -18.00 -13.17
CA GLN A 18 25.07 -17.70 -12.84
C GLN A 18 25.27 -16.21 -12.47
N THR A 19 24.57 -15.30 -13.16
CA THR A 19 24.63 -13.87 -12.87
C THR A 19 24.05 -13.58 -11.49
N GLU A 20 22.90 -14.15 -11.15
CA GLU A 20 22.27 -14.00 -9.83
C GLU A 20 23.08 -14.67 -8.71
N TYR A 21 23.69 -15.83 -8.98
CA TYR A 21 24.61 -16.47 -8.04
C TYR A 21 25.82 -15.57 -7.74
N ASN A 22 26.42 -14.97 -8.76
CA ASN A 22 27.58 -14.08 -8.57
C ASN A 22 27.20 -12.84 -7.73
N LYS A 23 26.05 -12.20 -8.02
CA LYS A 23 25.55 -11.09 -7.19
C LYS A 23 25.33 -11.50 -5.73
N PHE A 24 24.72 -12.66 -5.51
CA PHE A 24 24.53 -13.20 -4.17
C PHE A 24 25.88 -13.49 -3.50
N PHE A 25 26.82 -14.11 -4.20
CA PHE A 25 28.14 -14.45 -3.70
C PHE A 25 28.91 -13.19 -3.28
N ASP A 26 28.90 -12.14 -4.10
CA ASP A 26 29.56 -10.85 -3.82
C ASP A 26 28.94 -10.19 -2.60
N ALA A 27 27.62 -10.10 -2.53
CA ALA A 27 26.91 -9.53 -1.39
C ALA A 27 27.19 -10.33 -0.09
N ASN A 28 27.19 -11.66 -0.16
CA ASN A 28 27.48 -12.53 0.97
C ASN A 28 28.95 -12.43 1.41
N THR A 29 29.89 -12.30 0.46
CA THR A 29 31.31 -12.11 0.75
C THR A 29 31.54 -10.79 1.46
N ASN A 30 30.94 -9.70 0.98
CA ASN A 30 31.01 -8.41 1.63
C ASN A 30 30.44 -8.46 3.07
N ALA A 31 29.27 -9.07 3.26
CA ALA A 31 28.69 -9.24 4.59
C ALA A 31 29.59 -10.05 5.54
N LYS A 32 30.20 -11.14 5.03
CA LYS A 32 31.17 -11.95 5.77
C LYS A 32 32.41 -11.12 6.17
N ASP A 33 32.94 -10.35 5.23
CA ASP A 33 34.16 -9.57 5.47
C ASP A 33 33.93 -8.43 6.48
N PHE A 34 32.77 -7.76 6.44
CA PHE A 34 32.36 -6.83 7.49
C PHE A 34 32.19 -7.54 8.84
N GLY A 35 31.54 -8.70 8.88
CA GLY A 35 31.39 -9.49 10.10
C GLY A 35 32.74 -9.89 10.69
N LEU A 36 33.69 -10.33 9.87
CA LEU A 36 35.06 -10.68 10.29
C LEU A 36 35.85 -9.44 10.78
N ALA A 37 35.66 -8.28 10.14
CA ALA A 37 36.30 -7.03 10.59
C ALA A 37 35.83 -6.64 12.00
N ILE A 38 34.53 -6.71 12.26
CA ILE A 38 33.97 -6.47 13.60
C ILE A 38 34.52 -7.48 14.60
N LEU A 39 34.56 -8.76 14.27
CA LEU A 39 35.08 -9.80 15.14
C LEU A 39 36.57 -9.60 15.47
N ARG A 40 37.38 -9.18 14.49
CA ARG A 40 38.81 -8.86 14.71
C ARG A 40 39.00 -7.66 15.64
N LEU A 41 38.16 -6.63 15.56
CA LEU A 41 38.17 -5.50 16.50
C LEU A 41 37.92 -5.98 17.94
N PHE A 42 36.92 -6.81 18.17
CA PHE A 42 36.64 -7.37 19.51
C PHE A 42 37.74 -8.34 19.95
N ALA A 43 38.29 -9.15 19.07
CA ALA A 43 39.38 -10.06 19.37
C ALA A 43 40.66 -9.30 19.80
N GLY A 44 40.85 -8.06 19.36
CA GLY A 44 41.93 -7.18 19.81
C GLY A 44 41.60 -6.40 21.10
N LEU A 45 40.35 -5.91 21.21
CA LEU A 45 39.91 -5.05 22.32
C LEU A 45 39.88 -5.80 23.68
N ILE A 46 39.32 -7.01 23.70
CA ILE A 46 39.16 -7.78 24.95
C ILE A 46 40.51 -8.11 25.62
N PRO A 47 41.53 -8.60 24.89
CA PRO A 47 42.85 -8.80 25.49
C PRO A 47 43.50 -7.51 26.04
N VAL A 48 43.32 -6.38 25.36
CA VAL A 48 43.84 -5.09 25.85
C VAL A 48 43.19 -4.68 27.16
N ILE A 49 41.85 -4.79 27.25
CA ILE A 49 41.11 -4.49 28.49
C ILE A 49 41.56 -5.41 29.62
N THR A 50 41.61 -6.73 29.38
CA THR A 50 42.02 -7.71 30.41
C THR A 50 43.48 -7.54 30.84
N PHE A 51 44.37 -7.24 29.91
CA PHE A 51 45.79 -6.95 30.22
C PHE A 51 45.93 -5.71 31.09
N THR A 52 45.24 -4.62 30.75
CA THR A 52 45.25 -3.39 31.56
C THR A 52 44.66 -3.62 32.94
N ALA A 53 43.57 -4.38 33.04
CA ALA A 53 42.98 -4.75 34.31
C ALA A 53 43.90 -5.58 35.19
N ASN A 54 44.66 -6.53 34.61
CA ASN A 54 45.64 -7.34 35.33
C ASN A 54 46.82 -6.49 35.81
N ILE A 55 47.30 -5.50 35.05
CA ILE A 55 48.32 -4.53 35.48
C ILE A 55 47.78 -3.72 36.66
N ALA A 56 46.56 -3.24 36.62
CA ALA A 56 45.93 -2.52 37.72
C ALA A 56 45.82 -3.38 38.97
N THR A 57 45.43 -4.66 38.82
CA THR A 57 45.41 -5.62 39.90
C THR A 57 46.77 -5.83 40.53
N LEU A 58 47.83 -6.02 39.72
CA LEU A 58 49.22 -6.13 40.22
C LEU A 58 49.67 -4.87 40.98
N THR A 59 49.29 -3.69 40.47
CA THR A 59 49.60 -2.42 41.13
C THR A 59 48.92 -2.33 42.52
N ILE A 60 47.64 -2.69 42.59
CA ILE A 60 46.89 -2.73 43.86
C ILE A 60 47.52 -3.74 44.82
N LEU A 61 47.89 -4.93 44.33
CA LEU A 61 48.56 -5.94 45.19
C LEU A 61 49.90 -5.44 45.72
N ALA A 62 50.75 -4.84 44.88
CA ALA A 62 52.08 -4.36 45.26
C ALA A 62 52.01 -3.14 46.18
N LEU A 63 51.33 -2.06 45.77
CA LEU A 63 51.25 -0.84 46.56
C LEU A 63 50.30 -0.97 47.75
N GLY A 64 49.10 -1.57 47.57
CA GLY A 64 48.16 -1.78 48.64
C GLY A 64 48.70 -2.73 49.69
N GLY A 65 49.40 -3.82 49.31
CA GLY A 65 50.07 -4.71 50.20
C GLY A 65 51.17 -3.98 51.02
N HIS A 66 51.96 -3.08 50.39
CA HIS A 66 52.93 -2.24 51.09
C HIS A 66 52.24 -1.32 52.13
N PHE A 67 51.11 -0.68 51.76
CA PHE A 67 50.36 0.19 52.65
C PHE A 67 49.71 -0.56 53.84
N VAL A 68 49.27 -1.79 53.65
CA VAL A 68 48.78 -2.63 54.73
C VAL A 68 49.90 -3.01 55.69
N ILE A 69 51.07 -3.40 55.17
CA ILE A 69 52.25 -3.74 56.01
C ILE A 69 52.76 -2.54 56.79
N SER A 70 52.75 -1.33 56.17
CA SER A 70 53.14 -0.08 56.84
C SER A 70 52.09 0.46 57.83
N GLY A 71 50.92 -0.14 57.92
CA GLY A 71 49.82 0.29 58.80
C GLY A 71 49.04 1.50 58.32
N SER A 72 49.30 1.99 57.09
CA SER A 72 48.62 3.14 56.50
C SER A 72 47.31 2.81 55.80
N MET A 73 47.00 1.52 55.60
CA MET A 73 45.73 1.02 55.01
C MET A 73 45.25 -0.21 55.80
N SER A 74 43.92 -0.33 55.99
CA SER A 74 43.37 -1.53 56.58
C SER A 74 43.30 -2.69 55.56
N LEU A 75 43.33 -3.94 56.06
CA LEU A 75 43.12 -5.12 55.20
C LEU A 75 41.75 -5.10 54.53
N GLY A 76 40.72 -4.52 55.21
CA GLY A 76 39.39 -4.32 54.63
C GLY A 76 39.36 -3.38 53.44
N ASP A 77 40.06 -2.23 53.52
CA ASP A 77 40.18 -1.27 52.42
C ASP A 77 40.90 -1.90 51.22
N PHE A 78 41.97 -2.63 51.46
CA PHE A 78 42.70 -3.37 50.41
C PHE A 78 41.82 -4.37 49.68
N ALA A 79 41.03 -5.17 50.42
CA ALA A 79 40.08 -6.11 49.84
C ALA A 79 38.97 -5.40 49.08
N ALA A 80 38.48 -4.27 49.58
CA ALA A 80 37.48 -3.44 48.91
C ALA A 80 37.98 -2.89 47.58
N PHE A 81 39.20 -2.31 47.50
CA PHE A 81 39.80 -1.82 46.27
C PHE A 81 39.93 -2.92 45.22
N ASN A 82 40.40 -4.11 45.62
CA ASN A 82 40.51 -5.23 44.67
C ASN A 82 39.11 -5.69 44.12
N SER A 83 38.12 -5.69 45.00
CA SER A 83 36.72 -6.02 44.61
C SER A 83 36.14 -4.96 43.65
N TYR A 84 36.35 -3.68 43.93
CA TYR A 84 35.89 -2.58 43.07
C TYR A 84 36.51 -2.64 41.70
N LEU A 85 37.82 -2.91 41.59
CA LEU A 85 38.49 -3.07 40.31
C LEU A 85 37.85 -4.22 39.50
N SER A 86 37.62 -5.37 40.12
CA SER A 86 37.01 -6.51 39.48
C SER A 86 35.59 -6.22 39.02
N MET A 87 34.82 -5.43 39.78
CA MET A 87 33.48 -4.99 39.38
C MET A 87 33.46 -4.02 38.21
N LEU A 88 34.52 -3.21 38.03
CA LEU A 88 34.60 -2.21 36.95
C LEU A 88 34.86 -2.81 35.56
N ILE A 89 35.49 -3.98 35.47
CA ILE A 89 35.88 -4.61 34.21
C ILE A 89 34.63 -4.89 33.32
N PHE A 90 33.59 -5.47 33.92
CA PHE A 90 32.39 -5.86 33.19
C PHE A 90 31.62 -4.67 32.59
N PRO A 91 31.34 -3.57 33.34
CA PRO A 91 30.75 -2.36 32.76
C PRO A 91 31.57 -1.75 31.60
N ILE A 92 32.88 -1.77 31.67
CA ILE A 92 33.75 -1.23 30.57
C ILE A 92 33.57 -2.06 29.33
N ILE A 93 33.52 -3.39 29.44
CA ILE A 93 33.25 -4.27 28.28
C ILE A 93 31.85 -4.00 27.70
N ILE A 94 30.83 -3.86 28.57
CA ILE A 94 29.45 -3.56 28.14
C ILE A 94 29.36 -2.25 27.38
N ILE A 95 30.03 -1.18 27.83
CA ILE A 95 30.02 0.11 27.13
C ILE A 95 30.53 -0.04 25.70
N GLY A 96 31.57 -0.85 25.47
CA GLY A 96 32.06 -1.15 24.14
C GLY A 96 31.02 -1.82 23.24
N PHE A 97 30.26 -2.79 23.77
CA PHE A 97 29.18 -3.44 23.04
C PHE A 97 27.96 -2.52 22.81
N MET A 98 27.64 -1.68 23.81
CA MET A 98 26.49 -0.78 23.75
C MET A 98 26.60 0.24 22.62
N SER A 99 27.80 0.64 22.23
CA SER A 99 28.00 1.59 21.12
C SER A 99 27.33 1.12 19.82
N ASN A 100 27.44 -0.17 19.49
CA ASN A 100 26.80 -0.75 18.32
C ASN A 100 25.26 -0.84 18.47
N VAL A 101 24.81 -1.25 19.66
CA VAL A 101 23.38 -1.35 19.99
C VAL A 101 22.70 0.02 19.90
N ILE A 102 23.36 1.07 20.43
CA ILE A 102 22.87 2.44 20.39
C ILE A 102 22.78 2.92 18.93
N ALA A 103 23.81 2.68 18.10
CA ALA A 103 23.80 3.06 16.70
C ALA A 103 22.65 2.41 15.92
N GLN A 104 22.40 1.10 16.13
CA GLN A 104 21.29 0.38 15.51
C GLN A 104 19.93 0.87 16.03
N ALA A 105 19.83 1.12 17.35
CA ALA A 105 18.59 1.63 17.95
C ALA A 105 18.25 3.02 17.41
N THR A 106 19.23 3.92 17.31
CA THR A 106 19.03 5.27 16.73
C THR A 106 18.55 5.20 15.30
N ALA A 107 19.21 4.39 14.44
CA ALA A 107 18.79 4.22 13.05
C ALA A 107 17.38 3.60 12.91
N SER A 108 16.98 2.73 13.82
CA SER A 108 15.64 2.15 13.86
C SER A 108 14.61 3.14 14.37
N TYR A 109 14.95 3.91 15.40
CA TYR A 109 14.13 4.99 15.95
C TYR A 109 13.83 6.06 14.91
N ASP A 110 14.85 6.51 14.15
CA ASP A 110 14.66 7.52 13.10
C ASP A 110 13.69 7.04 12.01
N ARG A 111 13.73 5.76 11.65
CA ARG A 111 12.76 5.18 10.70
C ARG A 111 11.34 5.15 11.26
N ILE A 112 11.17 4.78 12.52
CA ILE A 112 9.86 4.81 13.19
C ILE A 112 9.37 6.24 13.33
N ARG A 113 10.25 7.18 13.71
CA ARG A 113 9.93 8.59 13.88
C ARG A 113 9.43 9.21 12.60
N MET A 114 10.07 8.94 11.45
CA MET A 114 9.60 9.43 10.14
C MET A 114 8.14 9.01 9.82
N VAL A 115 7.76 7.80 10.22
CA VAL A 115 6.37 7.33 10.04
C VAL A 115 5.42 8.01 11.05
N MET A 116 5.83 8.11 12.31
CA MET A 116 4.99 8.68 13.37
C MET A 116 4.84 10.20 13.29
N GLU A 117 5.85 10.90 12.77
CA GLU A 117 5.81 12.36 12.57
C GLU A 117 5.17 12.74 11.21
N THR A 118 4.82 11.76 10.37
CA THR A 118 4.04 12.05 9.16
C THR A 118 2.71 12.63 9.61
N PRO A 119 2.35 13.86 9.18
CA PRO A 119 1.12 14.49 9.58
C PRO A 119 -0.06 13.59 9.28
N ASP A 120 -0.93 13.37 10.25
CA ASP A 120 -2.23 12.76 9.99
C ASP A 120 -2.95 13.57 8.92
N GLN A 121 -3.62 12.87 8.02
CA GLN A 121 -4.37 13.56 6.97
C GLN A 121 -5.31 14.59 7.61
N VAL A 122 -5.30 15.78 7.01
CA VAL A 122 -6.12 16.95 7.26
C VAL A 122 -7.42 16.66 8.02
N GLU A 123 -7.74 17.53 8.98
CA GLU A 123 -8.99 17.54 9.75
C GLU A 123 -10.16 17.06 8.90
N ALA A 124 -10.72 15.92 9.29
CA ALA A 124 -11.88 15.36 8.63
C ALA A 124 -13.02 16.39 8.69
N GLY A 125 -13.65 16.63 7.55
CA GLY A 125 -14.85 17.47 7.54
C GLY A 125 -15.92 16.92 8.49
N THR A 126 -16.93 17.72 8.77
CA THR A 126 -17.95 17.38 9.78
C THR A 126 -19.23 16.80 9.19
N ILE A 127 -19.37 16.78 7.85
CA ILE A 127 -20.59 16.33 7.18
C ILE A 127 -20.66 14.82 7.19
N THR A 128 -21.69 14.26 7.84
CA THR A 128 -21.98 12.80 7.89
C THR A 128 -23.24 12.44 7.08
N ALA A 129 -23.71 13.32 6.19
CA ALA A 129 -24.91 13.10 5.39
C ALA A 129 -24.74 11.91 4.42
N LYS A 130 -25.86 11.23 4.14
CA LYS A 130 -25.90 10.20 3.10
C LYS A 130 -25.73 10.85 1.73
N LEU A 131 -24.79 10.29 0.96
CA LEU A 131 -24.57 10.69 -0.43
C LEU A 131 -25.78 10.34 -1.29
N GLN A 132 -26.12 11.26 -2.19
CA GLN A 132 -27.11 11.01 -3.25
C GLN A 132 -26.43 10.52 -4.53
N GLY A 133 -25.16 10.89 -4.73
CA GLY A 133 -24.32 10.42 -5.82
C GLY A 133 -24.18 11.39 -6.99
N GLU A 134 -24.54 12.66 -6.83
CA GLU A 134 -24.16 13.71 -7.78
C GLU A 134 -22.71 14.12 -7.56
N ILE A 135 -21.93 14.28 -8.65
CA ILE A 135 -20.51 14.66 -8.59
C ILE A 135 -20.25 15.80 -9.57
N GLU A 136 -19.66 16.90 -9.10
CA GLU A 136 -19.26 18.04 -9.92
C GLU A 136 -17.75 18.29 -9.77
N LEU A 137 -17.05 18.34 -10.89
CA LEU A 137 -15.68 18.82 -10.99
C LEU A 137 -15.70 20.16 -11.72
N LYS A 138 -14.96 21.14 -11.20
CA LYS A 138 -14.86 22.46 -11.80
C LYS A 138 -13.41 22.94 -11.80
N ASP A 139 -12.86 23.15 -13.01
CA ASP A 139 -11.53 23.71 -13.30
C ASP A 139 -10.42 22.96 -12.52
N VAL A 140 -10.56 21.63 -12.41
CA VAL A 140 -9.67 20.77 -11.61
C VAL A 140 -8.35 20.55 -12.35
N ASN A 141 -7.27 20.93 -11.67
CA ASN A 141 -5.89 20.72 -12.13
C ASN A 141 -5.13 19.86 -11.14
N LEU A 142 -4.28 18.98 -11.68
CA LEU A 142 -3.36 18.15 -10.89
C LEU A 142 -1.99 18.13 -11.53
N ALA A 143 -0.95 18.38 -10.72
CA ALA A 143 0.44 18.26 -11.14
C ALA A 143 1.26 17.56 -10.04
N TYR A 144 2.24 16.78 -10.43
CA TYR A 144 3.27 16.24 -9.54
C TYR A 144 4.57 16.99 -9.81
N GLU A 145 5.07 17.69 -8.79
CA GLU A 145 6.20 18.61 -8.94
C GLU A 145 5.90 19.69 -10.01
N GLN A 146 6.53 19.61 -11.18
CA GLN A 146 6.31 20.52 -12.32
C GLN A 146 5.62 19.85 -13.51
N SER A 147 5.23 18.59 -13.38
CA SER A 147 4.63 17.81 -14.47
C SER A 147 3.10 17.82 -14.36
N PRO A 148 2.36 18.53 -15.23
CA PRO A 148 0.91 18.53 -15.22
C PRO A 148 0.38 17.14 -15.63
N VAL A 149 -0.59 16.62 -14.88
CA VAL A 149 -1.24 15.32 -15.10
C VAL A 149 -2.68 15.48 -15.52
N LEU A 150 -3.40 16.42 -14.91
CA LEU A 150 -4.75 16.82 -15.31
C LEU A 150 -4.82 18.33 -15.42
N LYS A 151 -5.56 18.81 -16.45
CA LYS A 151 -5.62 20.22 -16.82
C LYS A 151 -7.08 20.61 -17.08
N ASP A 152 -7.55 21.56 -16.30
CA ASP A 152 -8.87 22.22 -16.43
C ASP A 152 -10.05 21.25 -16.61
N ILE A 153 -10.05 20.15 -15.81
CA ILE A 153 -11.09 19.13 -15.89
C ILE A 153 -12.37 19.66 -15.28
N SER A 154 -13.42 19.74 -16.10
CA SER A 154 -14.75 20.20 -15.68
C SER A 154 -15.82 19.30 -16.27
N PHE A 155 -16.61 18.65 -15.43
CA PHE A 155 -17.80 17.88 -15.82
C PHE A 155 -18.70 17.61 -14.61
N THR A 156 -19.93 17.18 -14.89
CA THR A 156 -20.91 16.79 -13.87
C THR A 156 -21.43 15.39 -14.17
N LEU A 157 -21.57 14.59 -13.10
CA LEU A 157 -22.15 13.25 -13.13
C LEU A 157 -23.47 13.27 -12.37
N SER A 158 -24.52 12.81 -13.00
CA SER A 158 -25.83 12.76 -12.39
C SER A 158 -25.94 11.59 -11.40
N ARG A 159 -26.75 11.73 -10.38
CA ARG A 159 -27.10 10.66 -9.44
C ARG A 159 -27.59 9.42 -10.18
N GLY A 160 -27.05 8.25 -9.81
CA GLY A 160 -27.46 6.96 -10.37
C GLY A 160 -27.05 6.75 -11.83
N SER A 161 -26.26 7.67 -12.42
CA SER A 161 -25.77 7.52 -13.79
C SER A 161 -24.57 6.57 -13.88
N ARG A 162 -24.41 5.99 -15.05
CA ARG A 162 -23.25 5.19 -15.43
C ARG A 162 -22.36 6.02 -16.36
N THR A 163 -21.15 6.29 -15.91
CA THR A 163 -20.18 7.08 -16.67
C THR A 163 -18.92 6.28 -16.96
N ALA A 164 -18.48 6.27 -18.19
CA ALA A 164 -17.22 5.70 -18.61
C ALA A 164 -16.17 6.78 -18.79
N ILE A 165 -14.97 6.56 -18.29
CA ILE A 165 -13.79 7.38 -18.58
C ILE A 165 -12.87 6.56 -19.47
N ILE A 166 -12.69 7.00 -20.70
CA ILE A 166 -11.88 6.33 -21.71
C ILE A 166 -10.70 7.21 -22.14
N GLY A 167 -9.74 6.62 -22.79
CA GLY A 167 -8.55 7.32 -23.30
C GLY A 167 -7.31 6.44 -23.31
N PRO A 168 -6.23 6.88 -23.95
CA PRO A 168 -4.99 6.13 -24.03
C PRO A 168 -4.34 5.92 -22.65
N THR A 169 -3.34 5.03 -22.61
CA THR A 169 -2.51 4.86 -21.40
C THR A 169 -1.83 6.18 -21.05
N ALA A 170 -1.67 6.45 -19.76
CA ALA A 170 -1.11 7.71 -19.23
C ALA A 170 -1.94 8.98 -19.50
N ALA A 171 -3.22 8.88 -19.90
CA ALA A 171 -4.10 10.04 -20.06
C ALA A 171 -4.54 10.69 -18.72
N GLY A 172 -4.21 10.12 -17.55
CA GLY A 172 -4.60 10.65 -16.26
C GLY A 172 -5.85 10.00 -15.63
N LYS A 173 -6.43 8.96 -16.25
CA LYS A 173 -7.70 8.32 -15.82
C LYS A 173 -7.68 7.84 -14.36
N THR A 174 -6.67 7.07 -13.97
CA THR A 174 -6.48 6.60 -12.59
C THR A 174 -6.33 7.77 -11.61
N GLN A 175 -5.59 8.82 -11.99
CA GLN A 175 -5.41 10.01 -11.16
C GLN A 175 -6.72 10.77 -10.96
N LEU A 176 -7.58 10.79 -11.97
CA LEU A 176 -8.91 11.35 -11.84
C LEU A 176 -9.77 10.57 -10.84
N LEU A 177 -9.69 9.22 -10.83
CA LEU A 177 -10.35 8.41 -9.79
C LEU A 177 -9.78 8.67 -8.39
N TYR A 178 -8.47 8.85 -8.25
CA TYR A 178 -7.85 9.18 -6.95
C TYR A 178 -8.28 10.56 -6.43
N LEU A 179 -8.49 11.52 -7.32
CA LEU A 179 -9.09 12.82 -6.96
C LEU A 179 -10.53 12.65 -6.46
N LEU A 180 -11.33 11.82 -7.13
CA LEU A 180 -12.72 11.54 -6.73
C LEU A 180 -12.83 10.81 -5.39
N THR A 181 -11.80 10.09 -4.97
CA THR A 181 -11.75 9.50 -3.63
C THR A 181 -11.14 10.40 -2.56
N GLY A 182 -10.57 11.54 -2.95
CA GLY A 182 -9.82 12.39 -2.02
C GLY A 182 -8.47 11.82 -1.59
N MET A 183 -8.00 10.70 -2.18
CA MET A 183 -6.64 10.17 -1.96
C MET A 183 -5.56 11.14 -2.42
N VAL A 184 -5.89 11.93 -3.44
CA VAL A 184 -5.05 13.00 -3.97
C VAL A 184 -5.86 14.29 -3.94
N LYS A 185 -5.24 15.39 -3.51
CA LYS A 185 -5.87 16.70 -3.53
C LYS A 185 -5.62 17.39 -4.88
N PRO A 186 -6.61 18.10 -5.43
CA PRO A 186 -6.39 18.93 -6.62
C PRO A 186 -5.41 20.08 -6.30
N GLY A 187 -4.57 20.43 -7.27
CA GLY A 187 -3.72 21.62 -7.17
C GLY A 187 -4.51 22.92 -7.30
N SER A 188 -5.61 22.90 -8.05
CA SER A 188 -6.61 23.98 -8.14
C SER A 188 -7.96 23.42 -8.60
N GLY A 189 -9.00 24.23 -8.55
CA GLY A 189 -10.37 23.83 -8.85
C GLY A 189 -11.10 23.26 -7.65
N SER A 190 -12.26 22.65 -7.87
CA SER A 190 -13.08 22.07 -6.80
C SER A 190 -13.76 20.79 -7.22
N ILE A 191 -13.91 19.87 -6.27
CA ILE A 191 -14.63 18.60 -6.42
C ILE A 191 -15.75 18.58 -5.39
N LYS A 192 -16.98 18.49 -5.87
CA LYS A 192 -18.15 18.50 -5.01
C LYS A 192 -18.94 17.22 -5.16
N PHE A 193 -19.44 16.72 -4.04
CA PHE A 193 -20.41 15.65 -3.93
C PHE A 193 -21.71 16.24 -3.37
N ASP A 194 -22.81 16.08 -4.10
CA ASP A 194 -24.11 16.64 -3.72
C ASP A 194 -24.02 18.15 -3.38
N GLY A 195 -23.27 18.91 -4.18
CA GLY A 195 -23.07 20.35 -4.05
C GLY A 195 -22.11 20.81 -2.95
N LYS A 196 -21.46 19.89 -2.20
CA LYS A 196 -20.53 20.19 -1.11
C LYS A 196 -19.12 19.68 -1.45
N ASN A 197 -18.09 20.44 -1.09
CA ASN A 197 -16.71 20.03 -1.33
C ASN A 197 -16.38 18.72 -0.59
N ILE A 198 -15.61 17.83 -1.22
CA ILE A 198 -15.21 16.54 -0.62
C ILE A 198 -14.55 16.71 0.74
N GLU A 199 -13.76 17.77 0.93
CA GLU A 199 -13.04 18.03 2.18
C GLU A 199 -13.97 18.39 3.38
N GLN A 200 -15.24 18.73 3.11
CA GLN A 200 -16.23 19.03 4.14
C GLN A 200 -16.88 17.77 4.73
N TYR A 201 -16.74 16.63 4.06
CA TYR A 201 -17.27 15.37 4.54
C TYR A 201 -16.36 14.74 5.60
N ASN A 202 -16.98 14.13 6.62
CA ASN A 202 -16.27 13.23 7.51
C ASN A 202 -15.76 12.03 6.70
N SER A 203 -14.46 11.75 6.79
CA SER A 203 -13.80 10.72 5.96
C SER A 203 -14.41 9.34 6.15
N GLU A 204 -14.70 8.93 7.39
CA GLU A 204 -15.30 7.64 7.69
C GLU A 204 -16.71 7.51 7.07
N SER A 205 -17.53 8.55 7.24
CA SER A 205 -18.86 8.60 6.64
C SER A 205 -18.83 8.63 5.12
N PHE A 206 -17.86 9.29 4.51
CA PHE A 206 -17.67 9.34 3.06
C PHE A 206 -17.26 7.98 2.51
N TYR A 207 -16.19 7.37 3.05
CA TYR A 207 -15.68 6.10 2.56
C TYR A 207 -16.59 4.91 2.83
N SER A 208 -17.49 4.98 3.83
CA SER A 208 -18.51 3.96 4.02
C SER A 208 -19.56 3.92 2.90
N GLN A 209 -19.60 4.93 2.03
CA GLN A 209 -20.58 5.08 0.93
C GLN A 209 -19.95 5.06 -0.46
N VAL A 210 -18.62 5.00 -0.56
CA VAL A 210 -17.87 4.99 -1.83
C VAL A 210 -17.10 3.69 -1.97
N GLY A 211 -17.49 2.86 -2.92
CA GLY A 211 -16.77 1.66 -3.29
C GLY A 211 -15.68 1.97 -4.33
N PHE A 212 -14.50 1.40 -4.17
CA PHE A 212 -13.39 1.56 -5.12
C PHE A 212 -12.76 0.21 -5.47
N VAL A 213 -12.59 -0.06 -6.74
CA VAL A 213 -11.85 -1.21 -7.26
C VAL A 213 -10.60 -0.72 -7.97
N PHE A 214 -9.45 -0.99 -7.37
CA PHE A 214 -8.15 -0.61 -7.92
C PHE A 214 -7.76 -1.46 -9.13
N GLN A 215 -6.93 -0.91 -10.00
CA GLN A 215 -6.33 -1.63 -11.12
C GLN A 215 -5.50 -2.83 -10.64
N ASP A 216 -4.70 -2.64 -9.58
CA ASP A 216 -3.93 -3.72 -8.96
C ASP A 216 -4.77 -4.51 -7.96
N SER A 217 -4.77 -5.82 -8.13
CA SER A 217 -5.55 -6.72 -7.28
C SER A 217 -4.86 -6.97 -5.94
N ILE A 218 -5.32 -6.29 -4.89
CA ILE A 218 -4.83 -6.47 -3.53
C ILE A 218 -5.70 -7.49 -2.80
N ILE A 219 -5.16 -8.69 -2.60
CA ILE A 219 -5.79 -9.79 -1.84
C ILE A 219 -4.91 -10.08 -0.63
N PHE A 220 -5.52 -10.13 0.55
CA PHE A 220 -4.86 -10.40 1.82
C PHE A 220 -4.84 -11.90 2.13
N ASN A 221 -3.83 -12.34 2.90
CA ASN A 221 -3.71 -13.71 3.38
C ASN A 221 -4.72 -13.99 4.52
N MET A 222 -5.97 -14.09 4.15
CA MET A 222 -7.12 -14.36 5.03
C MET A 222 -8.21 -15.07 4.22
N SER A 223 -9.33 -15.42 4.84
CA SER A 223 -10.44 -16.08 4.15
C SER A 223 -11.06 -15.19 3.06
N ILE A 224 -11.78 -15.81 2.10
CA ILE A 224 -12.54 -15.06 1.08
C ILE A 224 -13.56 -14.15 1.75
N ARG A 225 -14.22 -14.63 2.82
CA ARG A 225 -15.16 -13.82 3.60
C ARG A 225 -14.51 -12.57 4.15
N GLU A 226 -13.39 -12.69 4.84
CA GLU A 226 -12.65 -11.56 5.42
C GLU A 226 -12.11 -10.62 4.34
N ASN A 227 -11.71 -11.14 3.18
CA ASN A 227 -11.31 -10.31 2.04
C ASN A 227 -12.48 -9.48 1.48
N ILE A 228 -13.72 -9.97 1.53
CA ILE A 228 -14.90 -9.25 1.06
C ILE A 228 -15.48 -8.36 2.18
N ALA A 229 -15.71 -8.92 3.37
CA ALA A 229 -16.19 -8.20 4.55
C ALA A 229 -15.03 -7.45 5.24
N PHE A 230 -14.39 -6.52 4.53
CA PHE A 230 -13.22 -5.78 5.00
C PHE A 230 -13.58 -4.60 5.92
N SER A 231 -14.86 -4.32 6.11
CA SER A 231 -15.40 -3.27 6.99
C SER A 231 -16.41 -3.86 7.95
N ASP A 232 -16.42 -3.36 9.18
CA ASP A 232 -17.38 -3.76 10.23
C ASP A 232 -18.85 -3.43 9.89
N THR A 233 -19.06 -2.59 8.87
CA THR A 233 -20.41 -2.25 8.38
C THR A 233 -21.02 -3.32 7.47
N VAL A 234 -20.24 -4.33 7.05
CA VAL A 234 -20.70 -5.38 6.14
C VAL A 234 -21.52 -6.41 6.90
N THR A 235 -22.77 -6.59 6.48
CA THR A 235 -23.68 -7.63 6.99
C THR A 235 -23.64 -8.89 6.12
N ASP A 236 -24.12 -10.02 6.63
CA ASP A 236 -24.21 -11.26 5.85
C ASP A 236 -25.05 -11.07 4.59
N ALA A 237 -26.16 -10.34 4.69
CA ALA A 237 -27.03 -10.03 3.55
C ALA A 237 -26.32 -9.17 2.49
N SER A 238 -25.56 -8.15 2.90
CA SER A 238 -24.83 -7.31 1.94
C SER A 238 -23.65 -8.06 1.32
N LEU A 239 -22.98 -8.93 2.07
CA LEU A 239 -21.93 -9.80 1.57
C LEU A 239 -22.47 -10.78 0.52
N GLU A 240 -23.59 -11.47 0.80
CA GLU A 240 -24.19 -12.41 -0.14
C GLU A 240 -24.62 -11.72 -1.44
N LYS A 241 -25.29 -10.56 -1.32
CA LYS A 241 -25.64 -9.70 -2.45
C LYS A 241 -24.43 -9.30 -3.30
N ALA A 242 -23.31 -8.91 -2.66
CA ALA A 242 -22.08 -8.53 -3.33
C ALA A 242 -21.42 -9.73 -4.04
N VAL A 243 -21.38 -10.89 -3.41
CA VAL A 243 -20.87 -12.16 -3.98
C VAL A 243 -21.67 -12.57 -5.22
N GLU A 244 -23.00 -12.48 -5.16
CA GLU A 244 -23.87 -12.77 -6.29
C GLU A 244 -23.65 -11.78 -7.43
N THR A 245 -23.63 -10.47 -7.12
CA THR A 245 -23.43 -9.41 -8.11
C THR A 245 -22.09 -9.53 -8.82
N ALA A 246 -21.02 -9.88 -8.10
CA ALA A 246 -19.68 -10.08 -8.65
C ALA A 246 -19.47 -11.44 -9.35
N GLU A 247 -20.54 -12.24 -9.57
CA GLU A 247 -20.45 -13.57 -10.21
C GLU A 247 -19.46 -14.53 -9.51
N LEU A 248 -19.35 -14.45 -8.17
CA LEU A 248 -18.44 -15.28 -7.38
C LEU A 248 -19.08 -16.55 -6.82
N LYS A 249 -20.41 -16.61 -6.75
CA LYS A 249 -21.12 -17.70 -6.06
C LYS A 249 -20.72 -19.08 -6.56
N ALA A 250 -20.77 -19.31 -7.87
CA ALA A 250 -20.42 -20.59 -8.47
C ALA A 250 -18.95 -20.99 -8.17
N PHE A 251 -18.04 -20.04 -8.15
CA PHE A 251 -16.63 -20.28 -7.79
C PHE A 251 -16.50 -20.64 -6.31
N ILE A 252 -17.14 -19.90 -5.41
CA ILE A 252 -17.08 -20.12 -3.96
C ILE A 252 -17.71 -21.48 -3.59
N ASP A 253 -18.81 -21.85 -4.21
CA ASP A 253 -19.51 -23.12 -3.95
C ASP A 253 -18.66 -24.36 -4.32
N LEU A 254 -17.70 -24.22 -5.23
CA LEU A 254 -16.75 -25.29 -5.60
C LEU A 254 -15.59 -25.44 -4.61
N LEU A 255 -15.37 -24.49 -3.71
CA LEU A 255 -14.29 -24.55 -2.74
C LEU A 255 -14.68 -25.41 -1.53
N PRO A 256 -13.74 -26.21 -0.95
CA PRO A 256 -14.03 -27.08 0.19
C PRO A 256 -14.65 -26.34 1.38
N ASP A 257 -14.07 -25.21 1.75
CA ASP A 257 -14.49 -24.40 2.90
C ASP A 257 -15.30 -23.15 2.47
N LYS A 258 -15.74 -23.10 1.21
CA LYS A 258 -16.53 -22.00 0.66
C LYS A 258 -15.93 -20.62 1.00
N LEU A 259 -16.72 -19.73 1.60
CA LEU A 259 -16.31 -18.40 2.04
C LEU A 259 -15.19 -18.43 3.10
N SER A 260 -15.08 -19.52 3.88
CA SER A 260 -14.02 -19.67 4.89
C SER A 260 -12.68 -20.13 4.31
N THR A 261 -12.62 -20.42 3.01
CA THR A 261 -11.37 -20.80 2.34
C THR A 261 -10.34 -19.68 2.46
N VAL A 262 -9.19 -19.99 3.09
CA VAL A 262 -8.07 -19.04 3.24
C VAL A 262 -7.32 -18.92 1.92
N VAL A 263 -7.13 -17.70 1.49
CA VAL A 263 -6.40 -17.39 0.26
C VAL A 263 -4.93 -17.26 0.58
N SER A 264 -4.08 -17.89 -0.24
CA SER A 264 -2.63 -17.81 -0.09
C SER A 264 -2.10 -16.37 -0.27
N GLU A 265 -0.88 -16.14 0.19
CA GLU A 265 -0.21 -14.84 0.14
C GLU A 265 -0.33 -14.20 -1.25
N ARG A 266 -0.80 -12.94 -1.29
CA ARG A 266 -1.12 -12.15 -2.50
C ARG A 266 -2.09 -12.85 -3.46
N GLY A 267 -2.89 -13.80 -2.97
CA GLY A 267 -3.85 -14.52 -3.79
C GLY A 267 -3.21 -15.37 -4.89
N SER A 268 -2.01 -15.93 -4.68
CA SER A 268 -1.30 -16.69 -5.72
C SER A 268 -2.07 -17.93 -6.20
N SER A 269 -3.02 -18.43 -5.40
CA SER A 269 -3.93 -19.54 -5.75
C SER A 269 -5.13 -19.12 -6.60
N LEU A 270 -5.36 -17.81 -6.80
CA LEU A 270 -6.51 -17.27 -7.53
C LEU A 270 -6.12 -16.81 -8.94
N SER A 271 -7.00 -17.02 -9.92
CA SER A 271 -6.86 -16.40 -11.23
C SER A 271 -7.04 -14.88 -11.18
N GLY A 272 -6.52 -14.15 -12.17
CA GLY A 272 -6.67 -12.69 -12.25
C GLY A 272 -8.13 -12.23 -12.21
N GLY A 273 -9.02 -12.93 -12.93
CA GLY A 273 -10.45 -12.62 -12.92
C GLY A 273 -11.14 -12.94 -11.59
N GLN A 274 -10.71 -13.98 -10.87
CA GLN A 274 -11.22 -14.26 -9.52
C GLN A 274 -10.82 -13.17 -8.54
N LYS A 275 -9.56 -12.71 -8.60
CA LYS A 275 -9.08 -11.58 -7.77
C LYS A 275 -9.89 -10.31 -8.02
N GLN A 276 -10.09 -9.95 -9.30
CA GLN A 276 -10.87 -8.76 -9.67
C GLN A 276 -12.30 -8.83 -9.16
N ARG A 277 -12.95 -10.00 -9.28
CA ARG A 277 -14.31 -10.19 -8.78
C ARG A 277 -14.40 -10.15 -7.26
N ILE A 278 -13.39 -10.66 -6.52
CA ILE A 278 -13.32 -10.52 -5.05
C ILE A 278 -13.19 -9.04 -4.65
N MET A 279 -12.36 -8.27 -5.36
CA MET A 279 -12.24 -6.82 -5.11
C MET A 279 -13.54 -6.08 -5.41
N LEU A 280 -14.25 -6.45 -6.49
CA LEU A 280 -15.56 -5.89 -6.77
C LEU A 280 -16.57 -6.23 -5.66
N ALA A 281 -16.62 -7.49 -5.22
CA ALA A 281 -17.48 -7.90 -4.10
C ALA A 281 -17.14 -7.12 -2.82
N ARG A 282 -15.86 -6.89 -2.52
CA ARG A 282 -15.42 -6.04 -1.39
C ARG A 282 -15.97 -4.62 -1.49
N ALA A 283 -15.86 -4.00 -2.67
CA ALA A 283 -16.35 -2.65 -2.91
C ALA A 283 -17.88 -2.55 -2.84
N LEU A 284 -18.59 -3.61 -3.21
CA LEU A 284 -20.06 -3.69 -3.18
C LEU A 284 -20.63 -4.07 -1.81
N ALA A 285 -19.88 -4.79 -0.97
CA ALA A 285 -20.35 -5.30 0.30
C ALA A 285 -20.75 -4.20 1.30
N ILE A 286 -20.18 -3.01 1.19
CA ILE A 286 -20.55 -1.83 1.98
C ILE A 286 -21.85 -1.16 1.52
N ASN A 287 -22.54 -1.68 0.48
CA ASN A 287 -23.71 -1.04 -0.18
C ASN A 287 -23.44 0.41 -0.61
N PRO A 288 -22.42 0.66 -1.46
CA PRO A 288 -22.01 2.01 -1.80
C PRO A 288 -23.09 2.78 -2.58
N ARG A 289 -23.03 4.12 -2.49
CA ARG A 289 -23.78 5.04 -3.34
C ARG A 289 -23.03 5.40 -4.61
N ILE A 290 -21.71 5.36 -4.54
CA ILE A 290 -20.80 5.63 -5.66
C ILE A 290 -19.84 4.47 -5.78
N LEU A 291 -19.66 3.95 -6.99
CA LEU A 291 -18.71 2.88 -7.29
C LEU A 291 -17.73 3.36 -8.35
N LEU A 292 -16.46 3.30 -8.01
CA LEU A 292 -15.36 3.67 -8.90
C LEU A 292 -14.61 2.39 -9.31
N LEU A 293 -14.50 2.15 -10.61
CA LEU A 293 -13.83 0.97 -11.17
C LEU A 293 -12.65 1.42 -12.03
N ASP A 294 -11.41 1.04 -11.64
CA ASP A 294 -10.21 1.32 -12.40
C ASP A 294 -9.78 0.09 -13.21
N ASP A 295 -10.09 0.10 -14.51
CA ASP A 295 -9.77 -0.97 -15.49
C ASP A 295 -10.08 -2.40 -14.99
N PHE A 296 -11.16 -2.50 -14.24
CA PHE A 296 -11.59 -3.72 -13.53
C PHE A 296 -11.84 -4.89 -14.51
N THR A 297 -12.22 -4.60 -15.75
CA THR A 297 -12.60 -5.59 -16.75
C THR A 297 -11.42 -6.16 -17.54
N ALA A 298 -10.21 -5.63 -17.36
CA ALA A 298 -9.03 -6.07 -18.11
C ALA A 298 -8.69 -7.57 -17.95
N ARG A 299 -9.11 -8.19 -16.84
CA ARG A 299 -8.85 -9.61 -16.52
C ARG A 299 -10.11 -10.45 -16.39
N VAL A 300 -11.26 -9.90 -16.77
CA VAL A 300 -12.57 -10.57 -16.75
C VAL A 300 -13.00 -10.81 -18.20
N ASP A 301 -13.53 -11.98 -18.47
CA ASP A 301 -14.05 -12.28 -19.80
C ASP A 301 -15.33 -11.50 -20.10
N ASN A 302 -15.58 -11.21 -21.37
CA ASN A 302 -16.67 -10.34 -21.81
C ASN A 302 -18.06 -10.85 -21.37
N SER A 303 -18.26 -12.16 -21.30
CA SER A 303 -19.54 -12.74 -20.90
C SER A 303 -19.81 -12.54 -19.40
N THR A 304 -18.80 -12.70 -18.58
CA THR A 304 -18.87 -12.44 -17.12
C THR A 304 -18.98 -10.95 -16.84
N GLU A 305 -18.26 -10.10 -17.57
CA GLU A 305 -18.36 -8.63 -17.49
C GLU A 305 -19.80 -8.17 -17.74
N LYS A 306 -20.43 -8.64 -18.81
CA LYS A 306 -21.81 -8.31 -19.13
C LYS A 306 -22.79 -8.70 -18.00
N ARG A 307 -22.69 -9.94 -17.49
CA ARG A 307 -23.54 -10.38 -16.36
C ARG A 307 -23.31 -9.53 -15.11
N ILE A 308 -22.07 -9.15 -14.80
CA ILE A 308 -21.77 -8.28 -13.67
C ILE A 308 -22.43 -6.90 -13.84
N LEU A 309 -22.38 -6.30 -15.04
CA LEU A 309 -23.02 -5.02 -15.30
C LEU A 309 -24.56 -5.10 -15.20
N GLU A 310 -25.16 -6.17 -15.72
CA GLU A 310 -26.60 -6.45 -15.56
C GLU A 310 -26.98 -6.66 -14.08
N ASN A 311 -26.18 -7.40 -13.33
CA ASN A 311 -26.38 -7.62 -11.89
C ASN A 311 -26.24 -6.32 -11.09
N LEU A 312 -25.26 -5.45 -11.44
CA LEU A 312 -25.11 -4.13 -10.81
C LEU A 312 -26.37 -3.30 -10.99
N GLN A 313 -26.89 -3.22 -12.20
CA GLN A 313 -28.09 -2.46 -12.50
C GLN A 313 -29.32 -2.98 -11.73
N ARG A 314 -29.47 -4.31 -11.63
CA ARG A 314 -30.59 -4.96 -10.93
C ARG A 314 -30.47 -4.82 -9.40
N ASN A 315 -29.29 -5.06 -8.85
CA ASN A 315 -29.10 -5.16 -7.41
C ASN A 315 -28.76 -3.81 -6.75
N TYR A 316 -28.23 -2.85 -7.51
CA TYR A 316 -27.83 -1.50 -7.04
C TYR A 316 -28.38 -0.39 -7.96
N PRO A 317 -29.74 -0.24 -8.08
CA PRO A 317 -30.36 0.65 -9.07
C PRO A 317 -30.04 2.13 -8.86
N ASP A 318 -29.76 2.55 -7.64
CA ASP A 318 -29.42 3.96 -7.31
C ASP A 318 -27.91 4.25 -7.29
N LEU A 319 -27.08 3.32 -7.76
CA LEU A 319 -25.62 3.42 -7.75
C LEU A 319 -25.13 4.36 -8.84
N THR A 320 -24.38 5.38 -8.47
CA THR A 320 -23.59 6.15 -9.44
C THR A 320 -22.32 5.35 -9.74
N LEU A 321 -22.17 4.93 -11.00
CA LEU A 321 -21.05 4.11 -11.46
C LEU A 321 -20.10 4.93 -12.32
N ILE A 322 -18.81 4.91 -11.97
CA ILE A 322 -17.75 5.49 -12.78
C ILE A 322 -16.76 4.37 -13.11
N SER A 323 -16.60 4.07 -14.39
CA SER A 323 -15.73 3.00 -14.86
C SER A 323 -14.65 3.54 -15.78
N VAL A 324 -13.41 3.38 -15.40
CA VAL A 324 -12.27 3.56 -16.31
C VAL A 324 -12.10 2.27 -17.10
N THR A 325 -12.09 2.37 -18.43
CA THR A 325 -11.87 1.22 -19.31
C THR A 325 -11.19 1.64 -20.61
N GLN A 326 -10.57 0.68 -21.26
CA GLN A 326 -10.08 0.83 -22.61
C GLN A 326 -11.05 0.22 -23.65
N LYS A 327 -12.04 -0.56 -23.22
CA LYS A 327 -13.00 -1.27 -24.08
C LYS A 327 -14.24 -0.40 -24.31
N ILE A 328 -14.36 0.23 -25.48
CA ILE A 328 -15.52 1.07 -25.80
C ILE A 328 -16.80 0.24 -25.95
N ALA A 329 -16.71 -0.94 -26.55
CA ALA A 329 -17.87 -1.81 -26.78
C ALA A 329 -18.67 -2.18 -25.51
N THR A 330 -18.04 -2.15 -24.32
CA THR A 330 -18.71 -2.46 -23.05
C THR A 330 -19.42 -1.27 -22.41
N VAL A 331 -19.18 -0.06 -22.93
CA VAL A 331 -19.69 1.20 -22.34
C VAL A 331 -20.57 2.00 -23.31
N GLU A 332 -20.91 1.45 -24.46
CA GLU A 332 -21.78 2.10 -25.44
C GLU A 332 -23.16 2.48 -24.86
N GLU A 333 -23.69 1.65 -23.97
CA GLU A 333 -24.98 1.87 -23.29
C GLU A 333 -24.88 2.74 -22.02
N TYR A 334 -23.70 3.33 -21.73
CA TYR A 334 -23.56 4.22 -20.58
C TYR A 334 -24.23 5.57 -20.82
N ASP A 335 -24.69 6.21 -19.75
CA ASP A 335 -25.38 7.48 -19.79
C ASP A 335 -24.45 8.61 -20.26
N GLN A 336 -23.13 8.49 -19.95
CA GLN A 336 -22.12 9.44 -20.31
C GLN A 336 -20.78 8.72 -20.57
N ILE A 337 -20.06 9.16 -21.59
CA ILE A 337 -18.69 8.76 -21.86
C ILE A 337 -17.83 10.02 -21.87
N ILE A 338 -16.72 9.98 -21.12
CA ILE A 338 -15.73 11.04 -21.02
C ILE A 338 -14.45 10.57 -21.70
N LEU A 339 -14.01 11.29 -22.73
CA LEU A 339 -12.75 11.04 -23.41
C LEU A 339 -11.66 11.93 -22.81
N LEU A 340 -10.68 11.29 -22.16
CA LEU A 340 -9.52 11.95 -21.57
C LEU A 340 -8.27 11.67 -22.39
N MET A 341 -7.55 12.71 -22.82
CA MET A 341 -6.27 12.61 -23.53
C MET A 341 -5.28 13.64 -23.01
N GLN A 342 -4.05 13.23 -22.75
CA GLN A 342 -2.96 14.11 -22.27
C GLN A 342 -3.34 15.00 -21.06
N GLY A 343 -4.20 14.47 -20.21
CA GLY A 343 -4.68 15.17 -19.00
C GLY A 343 -5.82 16.17 -19.26
N GLU A 344 -6.36 16.23 -20.47
CA GLU A 344 -7.46 17.14 -20.83
C GLU A 344 -8.73 16.37 -21.19
N LEU A 345 -9.90 16.95 -20.89
CA LEU A 345 -11.18 16.43 -21.32
C LEU A 345 -11.43 16.87 -22.77
N ILE A 346 -11.36 15.91 -23.71
CA ILE A 346 -11.50 16.19 -25.14
C ILE A 346 -12.95 16.19 -25.59
N ALA A 347 -13.74 15.24 -25.07
CA ALA A 347 -15.16 15.11 -25.41
C ALA A 347 -15.92 14.45 -24.27
N SER A 348 -17.20 14.79 -24.15
CA SER A 348 -18.13 14.19 -23.20
C SER A 348 -19.53 14.13 -23.79
N GLY A 349 -20.20 12.99 -23.69
CA GLY A 349 -21.55 12.78 -24.22
C GLY A 349 -21.92 11.30 -24.29
N LYS A 350 -23.05 10.98 -24.91
CA LYS A 350 -23.44 9.60 -25.20
C LYS A 350 -22.65 9.03 -26.37
N HIS A 351 -22.56 7.70 -26.47
CA HIS A 351 -21.89 7.01 -27.57
C HIS A 351 -22.28 7.54 -28.94
N GLU A 352 -23.60 7.60 -29.22
CA GLU A 352 -24.10 8.09 -30.53
C GLU A 352 -23.71 9.53 -30.85
N GLU A 353 -23.65 10.38 -29.84
CA GLU A 353 -23.23 11.78 -29.98
C GLU A 353 -21.74 11.86 -30.26
N LEU A 354 -20.91 11.14 -29.50
CA LEU A 354 -19.45 11.14 -29.67
C LEU A 354 -19.01 10.56 -30.99
N VAL A 355 -19.70 9.56 -31.51
CA VAL A 355 -19.45 9.04 -32.87
C VAL A 355 -19.66 10.11 -33.95
N ARG A 356 -20.57 11.05 -33.72
CA ARG A 356 -20.87 12.14 -34.70
C ARG A 356 -19.99 13.37 -34.51
N THR A 357 -19.58 13.68 -33.28
CA THR A 357 -18.98 14.98 -32.92
C THR A 357 -17.49 14.91 -32.59
N SER A 358 -16.92 13.74 -32.23
CA SER A 358 -15.52 13.61 -31.84
C SER A 358 -14.76 12.68 -32.79
N PRO A 359 -13.89 13.25 -33.67
CA PRO A 359 -12.99 12.44 -34.49
C PRO A 359 -12.04 11.57 -33.68
N GLU A 360 -11.58 12.05 -32.50
CA GLU A 360 -10.69 11.35 -31.62
C GLU A 360 -11.37 10.10 -31.03
N TYR A 361 -12.65 10.22 -30.65
CA TYR A 361 -13.46 9.09 -30.20
C TYR A 361 -13.62 8.02 -31.31
N VAL A 362 -13.93 8.44 -32.49
CA VAL A 362 -14.05 7.55 -33.67
C VAL A 362 -12.73 6.87 -34.01
N GLN A 363 -11.61 7.56 -33.83
CA GLN A 363 -10.30 6.98 -34.04
C GLN A 363 -10.00 5.88 -33.00
N LEU A 364 -10.31 6.11 -31.74
CA LEU A 364 -10.15 5.08 -30.69
C LEU A 364 -11.06 3.87 -30.92
N LEU A 365 -12.29 4.10 -31.37
CA LEU A 365 -13.24 3.02 -31.69
C LEU A 365 -12.74 2.11 -32.82
N LYS A 366 -12.03 2.67 -33.82
CA LYS A 366 -11.48 1.90 -34.95
C LYS A 366 -10.25 1.07 -34.60
N HIS A 367 -9.58 1.36 -33.46
CA HIS A 367 -8.38 0.67 -33.03
C HIS A 367 -8.66 -0.42 -31.98
N GLN A 368 -9.91 -0.69 -31.64
CA GLN A 368 -10.40 -1.76 -30.76
C GLN A 368 -11.11 -2.86 -31.55
#